data_4906478c44ded25fa6e6430c1e2a0933
#
_entry.id   4906478c44ded25fa6e6430c1e2a0933
#
_cell.length_a   1.000
_cell.length_b   1.000
_cell.length_c   1.000
_cell.angle_alpha   90.00
_cell.angle_beta   90.00
_cell.angle_gamma   90.00
#
_symmetry.space_group_name_H-M   'P 1'
#
loop_
_entity.id
_entity.type
_entity.pdbx_description
1 polymer ?
#
loop_
_entity_poly.entity_id
_entity_poly.type
_entity_poly.pdbx_seq_one_letter_code
_entity_poly.pdbx_strand_id
1 'polypeptide(L)'
;AIVATHILDGLKASKLGDPIDEFCFQHLSEYEKRKVKSIAKDDVSLIDNNDELAKKKLNKLKEMYKPLTDWWKRFLGKEIEKVVISNKLDEDPLFILTSQYGYSATMEKVNRAQALQNQDKAASYMLAKKTLELNPHHSVMKELLAKVKTSVDGKLSDADEDLARLMYNMALLNSGFNIENPVEFTTPLQKLINVGFGLDRDQAVEEIEITIEEEEPEDPSKEEEEIEIKPEDLEVEEIDSSIKDDL
;
A
#
# COMPACT_ATOMS: atom_id res chain seq x y z
N ALA A 1 2.96 7.72 -0.11
CA ALA A 1 2.87 7.23 -1.50
C ALA A 1 4.05 7.80 -2.27
N ILE A 2 5.01 6.97 -2.62
CA ILE A 2 6.12 7.37 -3.49
C ILE A 2 5.56 7.31 -4.90
N VAL A 3 5.15 8.43 -5.35
CA VAL A 3 4.78 8.66 -6.73
C VAL A 3 6.04 8.60 -7.58
N ALA A 4 5.93 8.04 -8.78
CA ALA A 4 7.04 7.90 -9.72
C ALA A 4 7.92 9.15 -9.73
N THR A 5 9.15 8.97 -9.27
CA THR A 5 10.12 10.05 -9.19
C THR A 5 11.06 9.86 -10.37
N HIS A 6 11.18 10.87 -11.20
CA HIS A 6 12.11 10.88 -12.30
C HIS A 6 13.39 11.58 -11.86
N ILE A 7 14.52 10.94 -12.05
CA ILE A 7 15.83 11.53 -11.77
C ILE A 7 16.36 12.13 -13.07
N LEU A 8 16.50 13.44 -13.09
CA LEU A 8 17.39 14.12 -14.00
C LEU A 8 18.81 13.89 -13.50
N ASP A 9 19.64 13.30 -14.34
CA ASP A 9 21.02 12.92 -14.09
C ASP A 9 21.72 13.93 -13.18
N GLY A 10 21.91 13.50 -11.92
CA GLY A 10 22.70 14.20 -10.92
C GLY A 10 22.00 15.12 -9.95
N LEU A 11 20.68 15.44 -9.97
CA LEU A 11 20.25 16.53 -9.07
C LEU A 11 18.82 16.69 -8.58
N LYS A 12 17.76 16.15 -9.16
CA LYS A 12 16.42 16.38 -8.56
C LYS A 12 15.44 15.25 -8.86
N ALA A 13 15.00 14.62 -7.78
CA ALA A 13 13.82 13.77 -7.79
C ALA A 13 12.56 14.65 -7.74
N SER A 14 11.69 14.57 -8.75
CA SER A 14 10.38 15.22 -8.75
C SER A 14 9.29 14.18 -8.51
N LYS A 15 8.37 14.48 -7.61
CA LYS A 15 7.17 13.67 -7.44
C LYS A 15 6.15 14.09 -8.50
N LEU A 16 5.71 13.11 -9.28
CA LEU A 16 4.66 13.30 -10.27
C LEU A 16 3.42 12.57 -9.76
N GLY A 17 2.31 13.28 -9.64
CA GLY A 17 1.07 12.78 -9.03
C GLY A 17 -0.03 12.46 -10.02
N ASP A 18 -0.03 13.16 -11.15
CA ASP A 18 -1.11 13.08 -12.11
C ASP A 18 -0.85 12.04 -13.21
N PRO A 19 -1.89 11.35 -13.68
CA PRO A 19 -1.76 10.40 -14.79
C PRO A 19 -1.18 11.03 -16.06
N ILE A 20 -1.45 12.32 -16.30
CA ILE A 20 -0.95 13.03 -17.46
C ILE A 20 0.57 13.21 -17.42
N ASP A 21 1.13 13.40 -16.23
CA ASP A 21 2.58 13.51 -16.05
C ASP A 21 3.29 12.21 -16.48
N GLU A 22 2.71 11.07 -16.12
CA GLU A 22 3.24 9.74 -16.50
C GLU A 22 3.33 9.61 -18.03
N PHE A 23 2.27 10.02 -18.76
CA PHE A 23 2.29 10.00 -20.23
C PHE A 23 3.36 10.94 -20.80
N CYS A 24 3.53 12.14 -20.26
CA CYS A 24 4.55 13.08 -20.70
C CYS A 24 5.95 12.49 -20.51
N PHE A 25 6.23 11.93 -19.33
CA PHE A 25 7.57 11.42 -19.02
C PHE A 25 7.89 10.06 -19.65
N GLN A 26 6.90 9.26 -20.03
CA GLN A 26 7.14 8.06 -20.84
C GLN A 26 7.73 8.38 -22.21
N HIS A 27 7.38 9.53 -22.78
CA HIS A 27 7.87 9.99 -24.09
C HIS A 27 9.09 10.92 -23.99
N LEU A 28 9.37 11.46 -22.79
CA LEU A 28 10.48 12.34 -22.54
C LEU A 28 11.69 11.53 -22.08
N SER A 29 12.46 10.98 -23.00
CA SER A 29 13.68 10.21 -22.70
C SER A 29 14.88 11.09 -22.36
N GLU A 30 14.88 12.36 -22.79
CA GLU A 30 15.97 13.30 -22.60
C GLU A 30 15.45 14.73 -22.50
N TYR A 31 16.01 15.51 -21.58
CA TYR A 31 15.75 16.94 -21.42
C TYR A 31 17.09 17.68 -21.22
N GLU A 32 17.36 18.72 -22.01
CA GLU A 32 18.61 19.49 -21.96
C GLU A 32 19.88 18.63 -22.00
N LYS A 33 19.91 17.60 -22.86
CA LYS A 33 21.01 16.62 -22.99
C LYS A 33 21.22 15.74 -21.73
N ARG A 34 20.26 15.68 -20.84
CA ARG A 34 20.25 14.81 -19.65
C ARG A 34 19.19 13.75 -19.80
N LYS A 35 19.56 12.51 -19.52
CA LYS A 35 18.63 11.38 -19.58
C LYS A 35 17.62 11.44 -18.43
N VAL A 36 16.35 11.27 -18.76
CA VAL A 36 15.25 11.16 -17.81
C VAL A 36 14.93 9.69 -17.58
N LYS A 37 14.94 9.24 -16.33
CA LYS A 37 14.63 7.85 -15.97
C LYS A 37 13.64 7.81 -14.81
N SER A 38 12.70 6.87 -14.87
CA SER A 38 11.78 6.59 -13.77
C SER A 38 12.45 5.67 -12.75
N ILE A 39 12.54 6.08 -11.49
CA ILE A 39 13.08 5.24 -10.41
C ILE A 39 12.13 4.12 -9.98
N ALA A 40 10.87 4.16 -10.40
CA ALA A 40 9.93 3.07 -10.22
C ALA A 40 10.20 1.86 -11.13
N LYS A 41 11.15 2.00 -12.06
CA LYS A 41 11.60 0.92 -12.96
C LYS A 41 12.82 0.21 -12.40
N ASP A 42 12.91 -1.07 -12.66
CA ASP A 42 13.97 -1.96 -12.12
C ASP A 42 15.34 -1.82 -12.81
N ASP A 43 15.42 -1.04 -13.89
CA ASP A 43 16.65 -0.82 -14.65
C ASP A 43 17.55 0.31 -14.10
N VAL A 44 17.10 1.01 -13.06
CA VAL A 44 17.85 2.13 -12.48
C VAL A 44 18.79 1.65 -11.39
N SER A 45 20.09 1.66 -11.68
CA SER A 45 21.16 1.46 -10.69
C SER A 45 21.66 2.82 -10.19
N LEU A 46 21.68 3.01 -8.87
CA LEU A 46 22.30 4.18 -8.22
C LEU A 46 23.78 3.95 -7.88
N ILE A 47 24.30 2.75 -8.14
CA ILE A 47 25.73 2.48 -7.96
C ILE A 47 26.47 3.08 -9.13
N ASP A 48 27.47 3.91 -8.81
CA ASP A 48 28.40 4.40 -9.81
C ASP A 48 29.13 3.21 -10.46
N ASN A 49 29.10 3.13 -11.77
CA ASN A 49 29.66 1.99 -12.51
C ASN A 49 31.16 1.78 -12.26
N ASN A 50 31.82 2.75 -11.66
CA ASN A 50 33.25 2.73 -11.33
C ASN A 50 33.55 2.20 -9.93
N ASP A 51 32.57 1.99 -9.05
CA ASP A 51 32.80 1.47 -7.69
C ASP A 51 32.76 -0.07 -7.67
N GLU A 52 33.89 -0.69 -7.95
CA GLU A 52 34.04 -2.16 -7.89
C GLU A 52 33.83 -2.73 -6.48
N LEU A 53 34.13 -1.95 -5.43
CA LEU A 53 33.96 -2.40 -4.05
C LEU A 53 32.48 -2.48 -3.70
N ALA A 54 31.68 -1.50 -4.10
CA ALA A 54 30.23 -1.51 -3.91
C ALA A 54 29.57 -2.68 -4.67
N LYS A 55 30.04 -2.96 -5.89
CA LYS A 55 29.57 -4.12 -6.67
C LYS A 55 29.90 -5.45 -5.98
N LYS A 56 31.10 -5.62 -5.45
CA LYS A 56 31.51 -6.83 -4.71
C LYS A 56 30.68 -7.00 -3.44
N LYS A 57 30.43 -5.93 -2.69
CA LYS A 57 29.56 -5.95 -1.50
C LYS A 57 28.13 -6.37 -1.87
N LEU A 58 27.55 -5.79 -2.92
CA LEU A 58 26.21 -6.13 -3.39
C LEU A 58 26.10 -7.59 -3.81
N ASN A 59 27.10 -8.11 -4.54
CA ASN A 59 27.10 -9.51 -4.95
C ASN A 59 27.16 -10.46 -3.75
N LYS A 60 27.99 -10.15 -2.74
CA LYS A 60 28.05 -10.92 -1.51
C LYS A 60 26.72 -10.88 -0.74
N LEU A 61 26.03 -9.73 -0.71
CA LEU A 61 24.70 -9.62 -0.12
C LEU A 61 23.68 -10.46 -0.89
N LYS A 62 23.71 -10.45 -2.22
CA LYS A 62 22.83 -11.31 -3.04
C LYS A 62 23.02 -12.79 -2.73
N GLU A 63 24.25 -13.25 -2.60
CA GLU A 63 24.53 -14.65 -2.23
C GLU A 63 24.01 -14.98 -0.83
N MET A 64 24.25 -14.11 0.13
CA MET A 64 23.83 -14.31 1.53
C MET A 64 22.29 -14.35 1.68
N TYR A 65 21.57 -13.53 0.90
CA TYR A 65 20.11 -13.42 0.92
C TYR A 65 19.40 -14.33 -0.09
N LYS A 66 20.14 -15.12 -0.87
CA LYS A 66 19.56 -16.03 -1.85
C LYS A 66 18.45 -16.94 -1.27
N PRO A 67 18.61 -17.58 -0.09
CA PRO A 67 17.53 -18.39 0.47
C PRO A 67 16.22 -17.61 0.67
N LEU A 68 16.33 -16.35 1.10
CA LEU A 68 15.16 -15.48 1.31
C LEU A 68 14.53 -15.02 -0.02
N THR A 69 15.34 -14.69 -1.03
CA THR A 69 14.81 -14.31 -2.34
C THR A 69 14.10 -15.48 -3.02
N ASP A 70 14.64 -16.69 -2.90
CA ASP A 70 14.02 -17.91 -3.43
C ASP A 70 12.73 -18.24 -2.67
N TRP A 71 12.69 -18.01 -1.35
CA TRP A 71 11.51 -18.17 -0.54
C TRP A 71 10.40 -17.19 -0.96
N TRP A 72 10.70 -15.89 -1.07
CA TRP A 72 9.74 -14.90 -1.52
C TRP A 72 9.18 -15.21 -2.91
N LYS A 73 10.04 -15.67 -3.84
CA LYS A 73 9.61 -16.05 -5.18
C LYS A 73 8.63 -17.23 -5.17
N ARG A 74 8.83 -18.21 -4.30
CA ARG A 74 7.91 -19.33 -4.13
C ARG A 74 6.61 -18.90 -3.44
N PHE A 75 6.73 -18.09 -2.40
CA PHE A 75 5.60 -17.61 -1.59
C PHE A 75 4.62 -16.77 -2.40
N LEU A 76 5.11 -15.82 -3.19
CA LEU A 76 4.28 -14.93 -4.02
C LEU A 76 3.96 -15.51 -5.41
N GLY A 77 4.69 -16.50 -5.86
CA GLY A 77 4.44 -17.22 -7.10
C GLY A 77 4.32 -16.33 -8.34
N LYS A 78 3.11 -16.21 -8.87
CA LYS A 78 2.81 -15.46 -10.10
C LYS A 78 2.64 -13.95 -9.89
N GLU A 79 2.47 -13.50 -8.65
CA GLU A 79 2.25 -12.08 -8.32
C GLU A 79 3.49 -11.22 -8.64
N ILE A 80 4.68 -11.84 -8.65
CA ILE A 80 5.95 -11.16 -8.94
C ILE A 80 6.74 -11.89 -10.03
N GLU A 81 7.48 -11.14 -10.84
CA GLU A 81 8.39 -11.69 -11.84
C GLU A 81 9.70 -12.13 -11.21
N LYS A 82 10.30 -11.29 -10.39
CA LYS A 82 11.58 -11.56 -9.72
C LYS A 82 11.69 -10.86 -8.38
N VAL A 83 12.67 -11.30 -7.58
CA VAL A 83 13.05 -10.70 -6.30
C VAL A 83 14.50 -10.25 -6.41
N VAL A 84 14.80 -9.03 -5.99
CA VAL A 84 16.14 -8.44 -6.05
C VAL A 84 16.54 -7.85 -4.71
N ILE A 85 17.84 -7.78 -4.46
CA ILE A 85 18.39 -7.11 -3.28
C ILE A 85 18.60 -5.64 -3.61
N SER A 86 18.03 -4.78 -2.77
CA SER A 86 18.15 -3.34 -2.90
C SER A 86 19.52 -2.82 -2.48
N ASN A 87 19.91 -1.75 -3.15
CA ASN A 87 20.98 -0.85 -2.72
C ASN A 87 20.49 0.61 -2.62
N LYS A 88 19.17 0.80 -2.68
CA LYS A 88 18.51 2.10 -2.78
C LYS A 88 17.58 2.38 -1.60
N LEU A 89 17.06 1.30 -0.97
CA LEU A 89 16.12 1.40 0.14
C LEU A 89 16.86 1.75 1.43
N ASP A 90 16.31 2.70 2.16
CA ASP A 90 16.82 3.16 3.45
C ASP A 90 15.95 2.61 4.59
N GLU A 91 14.77 3.14 4.79
CA GLU A 91 13.87 2.79 5.90
C GLU A 91 12.90 1.66 5.56
N ASP A 92 12.46 1.56 4.30
CA ASP A 92 11.48 0.56 3.91
C ASP A 92 12.09 -0.85 3.83
N PRO A 93 11.43 -1.89 4.37
CA PRO A 93 11.90 -3.28 4.28
C PRO A 93 11.75 -3.86 2.87
N LEU A 94 10.69 -3.48 2.18
CA LEU A 94 10.28 -3.97 0.87
C LEU A 94 9.79 -2.83 -0.01
N PHE A 95 10.03 -2.94 -1.30
CA PHE A 95 9.48 -2.03 -2.30
C PHE A 95 9.12 -2.79 -3.58
N ILE A 96 8.11 -2.29 -4.31
CA ILE A 96 7.68 -2.90 -5.58
C ILE A 96 8.10 -1.99 -6.73
N LEU A 97 8.90 -2.55 -7.60
CA LEU A 97 9.27 -1.93 -8.87
C LEU A 97 8.51 -2.60 -10.03
N THR A 98 8.41 -1.91 -11.12
CA THR A 98 7.96 -2.50 -12.38
C THR A 98 9.14 -2.80 -13.28
N SER A 99 9.01 -3.86 -14.08
CA SER A 99 9.99 -4.11 -15.14
C SER A 99 9.98 -2.95 -16.16
N GLN A 100 11.02 -2.84 -16.97
CA GLN A 100 11.13 -1.80 -17.99
C GLN A 100 9.89 -1.70 -18.88
N TYR A 101 9.27 -2.83 -19.18
CA TYR A 101 8.09 -2.94 -20.06
C TYR A 101 6.77 -3.11 -19.29
N GLY A 102 6.80 -3.17 -17.96
CA GLY A 102 5.60 -3.27 -17.13
C GLY A 102 4.91 -1.91 -16.97
N TYR A 103 3.62 -1.96 -16.68
CA TYR A 103 2.87 -0.75 -16.34
C TYR A 103 3.31 -0.21 -14.98
N SER A 104 3.52 1.10 -14.89
CA SER A 104 3.65 1.79 -13.60
C SER A 104 2.36 1.68 -12.80
N ALA A 105 2.42 1.94 -11.49
CA ALA A 105 1.24 1.92 -10.64
C ALA A 105 0.13 2.87 -11.15
N THR A 106 0.50 4.03 -11.66
CA THR A 106 -0.42 5.00 -12.26
C THR A 106 -1.07 4.45 -13.53
N MET A 107 -0.28 3.86 -14.44
CA MET A 107 -0.80 3.24 -15.65
C MET A 107 -1.69 2.03 -15.36
N GLU A 108 -1.37 1.26 -14.33
CA GLU A 108 -2.24 0.15 -13.88
C GLU A 108 -3.62 0.67 -13.48
N LYS A 109 -3.69 1.78 -12.71
CA LYS A 109 -4.96 2.41 -12.32
C LYS A 109 -5.77 2.92 -13.52
N VAL A 110 -5.10 3.58 -14.47
CA VAL A 110 -5.74 4.07 -15.70
C VAL A 110 -6.30 2.91 -16.52
N ASN A 111 -5.50 1.85 -16.73
CA ASN A 111 -5.93 0.69 -17.49
C ASN A 111 -7.08 -0.06 -16.81
N ARG A 112 -7.08 -0.18 -15.47
CA ARG A 112 -8.21 -0.78 -14.74
C ARG A 112 -9.48 0.06 -14.89
N ALA A 113 -9.39 1.38 -14.88
CA ALA A 113 -10.54 2.26 -15.12
C ALA A 113 -11.11 2.11 -16.55
N GLN A 114 -10.24 1.81 -17.52
CA GLN A 114 -10.60 1.59 -18.92
C GLN A 114 -10.94 0.13 -19.26
N ALA A 115 -10.68 -0.83 -18.38
CA ALA A 115 -10.82 -2.26 -18.62
C ALA A 115 -12.26 -2.70 -18.92
N LEU A 116 -13.26 -1.88 -18.61
CA LEU A 116 -14.64 -2.08 -19.06
C LEU A 116 -14.80 -1.98 -20.58
N GLN A 117 -13.83 -1.40 -21.30
CA GLN A 117 -13.87 -1.24 -22.75
C GLN A 117 -12.99 -2.24 -23.51
N ASN A 118 -11.93 -2.79 -22.89
CA ASN A 118 -10.96 -3.64 -23.58
C ASN A 118 -10.51 -4.82 -22.70
N GLN A 119 -11.01 -6.02 -23.00
CA GLN A 119 -10.50 -7.28 -22.41
C GLN A 119 -9.23 -7.76 -23.12
N ASP A 120 -8.17 -6.97 -23.12
CA ASP A 120 -6.92 -7.35 -23.77
C ASP A 120 -6.08 -8.27 -22.89
N LYS A 121 -5.82 -9.50 -23.36
CA LYS A 121 -4.91 -10.46 -22.73
C LYS A 121 -3.48 -9.91 -22.56
N ALA A 122 -3.06 -9.00 -23.43
CA ALA A 122 -1.77 -8.30 -23.34
C ALA A 122 -1.68 -7.39 -22.12
N ALA A 123 -2.77 -6.73 -21.72
CA ALA A 123 -2.84 -5.92 -20.50
C ALA A 123 -2.61 -6.76 -19.25
N SER A 124 -3.19 -7.94 -19.16
CA SER A 124 -3.00 -8.88 -18.04
C SER A 124 -1.54 -9.33 -17.89
N TYR A 125 -0.83 -9.55 -18.99
CA TYR A 125 0.59 -9.92 -18.95
C TYR A 125 1.49 -8.77 -18.46
N MET A 126 1.16 -7.53 -18.82
CA MET A 126 1.90 -6.34 -18.40
C MET A 126 1.67 -6.00 -16.93
N LEU A 127 0.50 -6.33 -16.37
CA LEU A 127 0.18 -6.16 -14.94
C LEU A 127 1.04 -7.07 -14.04
N ALA A 128 1.39 -8.27 -14.50
CA ALA A 128 2.11 -9.27 -13.71
C ALA A 128 3.64 -9.02 -13.59
N LYS A 129 4.18 -8.00 -14.28
CA LYS A 129 5.63 -7.75 -14.30
C LYS A 129 6.11 -6.86 -13.16
N LYS A 130 5.91 -7.32 -11.94
CA LYS A 130 6.36 -6.65 -10.72
C LYS A 130 7.67 -7.28 -10.23
N THR A 131 8.59 -6.44 -9.76
CA THR A 131 9.85 -6.85 -9.12
C THR A 131 9.79 -6.47 -7.65
N LEU A 132 10.00 -7.45 -6.76
CA LEU A 132 10.11 -7.20 -5.33
C LEU A 132 11.55 -6.84 -4.98
N GLU A 133 11.77 -5.66 -4.44
CA GLU A 133 13.05 -5.18 -3.96
C GLU A 133 13.13 -5.33 -2.44
N LEU A 134 14.17 -6.04 -1.94
CA LEU A 134 14.39 -6.30 -0.52
C LEU A 134 15.49 -5.39 0.03
N ASN A 135 15.27 -4.79 1.20
CA ASN A 135 16.30 -4.07 1.93
C ASN A 135 17.11 -5.02 2.82
N PRO A 136 18.37 -5.36 2.48
CA PRO A 136 19.16 -6.31 3.26
C PRO A 136 19.61 -5.75 4.61
N HIS A 137 19.52 -4.43 4.82
CA HIS A 137 19.94 -3.78 6.05
C HIS A 137 18.84 -3.70 7.09
N HIS A 138 17.57 -3.84 6.66
CA HIS A 138 16.42 -3.76 7.54
C HIS A 138 16.35 -4.95 8.51
N SER A 139 16.08 -4.69 9.81
CA SER A 139 16.05 -5.71 10.87
C SER A 139 15.07 -6.84 10.60
N VAL A 140 13.87 -6.51 10.11
CA VAL A 140 12.84 -7.51 9.77
C VAL A 140 13.31 -8.46 8.67
N MET A 141 14.06 -7.98 7.67
CA MET A 141 14.61 -8.83 6.61
C MET A 141 15.69 -9.78 7.12
N LYS A 142 16.51 -9.33 8.09
CA LYS A 142 17.51 -10.18 8.75
C LYS A 142 16.85 -11.30 9.56
N GLU A 143 15.80 -10.96 10.31
CA GLU A 143 15.04 -11.92 11.10
C GLU A 143 14.33 -12.94 10.21
N LEU A 144 13.66 -12.47 9.16
CA LEU A 144 12.98 -13.36 8.21
C LEU A 144 13.99 -14.29 7.50
N LEU A 145 15.19 -13.80 7.16
CA LEU A 145 16.25 -14.64 6.62
C LEU A 145 16.68 -15.71 7.61
N ALA A 146 16.81 -15.37 8.90
CA ALA A 146 17.16 -16.35 9.95
C ALA A 146 16.09 -17.44 10.06
N LYS A 147 14.81 -17.05 10.09
CA LYS A 147 13.68 -17.99 10.12
C LYS A 147 13.63 -18.89 8.89
N VAL A 148 13.84 -18.35 7.68
CA VAL A 148 13.87 -19.13 6.44
C VAL A 148 15.03 -20.14 6.45
N LYS A 149 16.21 -19.76 6.98
CA LYS A 149 17.35 -20.69 7.08
C LYS A 149 17.16 -21.80 8.09
N THR A 150 16.41 -21.57 9.16
CA THR A 150 16.15 -22.56 10.21
C THR A 150 14.90 -23.40 9.93
N SER A 151 14.06 -22.98 8.97
CA SER A 151 12.84 -23.71 8.62
C SER A 151 13.15 -25.01 7.89
N VAL A 152 12.33 -26.02 8.15
CA VAL A 152 12.35 -27.30 7.40
C VAL A 152 11.60 -27.06 6.08
N ASP A 153 12.25 -27.37 4.96
CA ASP A 153 11.71 -27.20 3.60
C ASP A 153 11.28 -25.77 3.23
N GLY A 154 11.77 -24.76 3.97
CA GLY A 154 11.44 -23.36 3.74
C GLY A 154 9.98 -23.01 4.03
N LYS A 155 9.29 -23.79 4.86
CA LYS A 155 7.94 -23.48 5.33
C LYS A 155 8.05 -22.70 6.65
N LEU A 156 7.47 -21.52 6.69
CA LEU A 156 7.38 -20.70 7.89
C LEU A 156 6.11 -21.02 8.69
N SER A 157 6.00 -20.48 9.90
CA SER A 157 4.75 -20.54 10.66
C SER A 157 3.66 -19.72 9.97
N ASP A 158 2.40 -20.08 10.18
CA ASP A 158 1.26 -19.34 9.61
C ASP A 158 1.29 -17.86 10.03
N ALA A 159 1.77 -17.58 11.25
CA ALA A 159 1.95 -16.21 11.73
C ALA A 159 3.03 -15.45 10.94
N ASP A 160 4.15 -16.08 10.63
CA ASP A 160 5.21 -15.46 9.85
C ASP A 160 4.80 -15.26 8.38
N GLU A 161 4.04 -16.20 7.81
CA GLU A 161 3.50 -16.09 6.46
C GLU A 161 2.44 -14.98 6.37
N ASP A 162 1.56 -14.83 7.37
CA ASP A 162 0.61 -13.72 7.46
C ASP A 162 1.33 -12.35 7.54
N LEU A 163 2.39 -12.26 8.36
CA LEU A 163 3.20 -11.04 8.45
C LEU A 163 3.93 -10.74 7.15
N ALA A 164 4.46 -11.76 6.47
CA ALA A 164 5.09 -11.59 5.17
C ALA A 164 4.08 -11.11 4.12
N ARG A 165 2.87 -11.68 4.09
CA ARG A 165 1.79 -11.23 3.20
C ARG A 165 1.41 -9.77 3.49
N LEU A 166 1.29 -9.41 4.77
CA LEU A 166 1.02 -8.05 5.18
C LEU A 166 2.11 -7.07 4.70
N MET A 167 3.38 -7.43 4.89
CA MET A 167 4.51 -6.60 4.41
C MET A 167 4.50 -6.42 2.89
N TYR A 168 4.19 -7.48 2.12
CA TYR A 168 4.06 -7.39 0.68
C TYR A 168 2.94 -6.44 0.26
N ASN A 169 1.77 -6.57 0.89
CA ASN A 169 0.63 -5.70 0.62
C ASN A 169 0.92 -4.23 1.01
N MET A 170 1.64 -3.98 2.11
CA MET A 170 2.12 -2.65 2.47
C MET A 170 3.08 -2.10 1.42
N ALA A 171 4.00 -2.93 0.90
CA ALA A 171 4.92 -2.53 -0.15
C ALA A 171 4.17 -2.18 -1.46
N LEU A 172 3.11 -2.92 -1.82
CA LEU A 172 2.23 -2.58 -2.95
C LEU A 172 1.61 -1.20 -2.76
N LEU A 173 1.00 -0.93 -1.59
CA LEU A 173 0.39 0.37 -1.29
C LEU A 173 1.41 1.51 -1.32
N ASN A 174 2.57 1.33 -0.68
CA ASN A 174 3.65 2.32 -0.66
C ASN A 174 4.19 2.62 -2.07
N SER A 175 4.22 1.60 -2.92
CA SER A 175 4.64 1.74 -4.33
C SER A 175 3.52 2.29 -5.23
N GLY A 176 2.33 2.58 -4.68
CA GLY A 176 1.20 3.19 -5.38
C GLY A 176 0.28 2.20 -6.09
N PHE A 177 0.50 0.89 -5.97
CA PHE A 177 -0.38 -0.14 -6.52
C PHE A 177 -1.64 -0.32 -5.67
N ASN A 178 -2.67 -0.86 -6.27
CA ASN A 178 -3.87 -1.27 -5.55
C ASN A 178 -3.73 -2.71 -5.06
N ILE A 179 -4.36 -3.02 -3.92
CA ILE A 179 -4.55 -4.38 -3.44
C ILE A 179 -5.75 -4.97 -4.19
N GLU A 180 -5.58 -6.14 -4.79
CA GLU A 180 -6.66 -6.79 -5.55
C GLU A 180 -7.75 -7.32 -4.63
N ASN A 181 -7.36 -7.94 -3.54
CA ASN A 181 -8.28 -8.46 -2.54
C ASN A 181 -8.04 -7.76 -1.18
N PRO A 182 -8.87 -6.80 -0.79
CA PRO A 182 -8.73 -6.12 0.49
C PRO A 182 -8.79 -7.05 1.71
N VAL A 183 -9.51 -8.17 1.62
CA VAL A 183 -9.63 -9.14 2.73
C VAL A 183 -8.28 -9.79 3.03
N GLU A 184 -7.47 -10.08 2.01
CA GLU A 184 -6.11 -10.62 2.19
C GLU A 184 -5.16 -9.65 2.91
N PHE A 185 -5.49 -8.36 2.92
CA PHE A 185 -4.76 -7.36 3.67
C PHE A 185 -5.32 -7.18 5.08
N THR A 186 -6.65 -7.06 5.21
CA THR A 186 -7.30 -6.74 6.49
C THR A 186 -7.28 -7.90 7.47
N THR A 187 -7.36 -9.15 6.99
CA THR A 187 -7.35 -10.33 7.88
C THR A 187 -6.03 -10.48 8.67
N PRO A 188 -4.84 -10.47 8.06
CA PRO A 188 -3.59 -10.51 8.81
C PRO A 188 -3.38 -9.25 9.67
N LEU A 189 -3.86 -8.10 9.21
CA LEU A 189 -3.80 -6.86 9.99
C LEU A 189 -4.63 -6.94 11.27
N GLN A 190 -5.86 -7.49 11.19
CA GLN A 190 -6.71 -7.70 12.36
C GLN A 190 -6.04 -8.63 13.39
N LYS A 191 -5.45 -9.73 12.92
CA LYS A 191 -4.70 -10.64 13.79
C LYS A 191 -3.52 -9.96 14.48
N LEU A 192 -2.79 -9.11 13.74
CA LEU A 192 -1.69 -8.33 14.32
C LEU A 192 -2.18 -7.31 15.35
N ILE A 193 -3.33 -6.67 15.13
CA ILE A 193 -3.98 -5.76 16.07
C ILE A 193 -4.35 -6.50 17.36
N ASN A 194 -4.96 -7.69 17.26
CA ASN A 194 -5.30 -8.51 18.43
C ASN A 194 -4.05 -8.77 19.30
N VAL A 195 -2.97 -9.23 18.67
CA VAL A 195 -1.69 -9.45 19.37
C VAL A 195 -1.14 -8.16 19.98
N GLY A 196 -1.25 -7.03 19.29
CA GLY A 196 -0.83 -5.70 19.78
C GLY A 196 -1.59 -5.25 21.03
N PHE A 197 -2.84 -5.66 21.19
CA PHE A 197 -3.66 -5.46 22.40
C PHE A 197 -3.49 -6.57 23.45
N GLY A 198 -2.62 -7.53 23.22
CA GLY A 198 -2.39 -8.66 24.15
C GLY A 198 -3.51 -9.70 24.14
N LEU A 199 -4.33 -9.71 23.10
CA LEU A 199 -5.37 -10.70 22.87
C LEU A 199 -4.81 -11.91 22.10
N ASP A 200 -5.59 -13.01 22.09
CA ASP A 200 -5.27 -14.13 21.21
C ASP A 200 -5.34 -13.69 19.75
N ARG A 201 -4.42 -14.20 18.93
CA ARG A 201 -4.33 -13.85 17.51
C ARG A 201 -5.65 -14.06 16.75
N ASP A 202 -6.30 -15.18 17.05
CA ASP A 202 -7.54 -15.62 16.41
C ASP A 202 -8.74 -15.48 17.37
N GLN A 203 -8.70 -14.47 18.28
CA GLN A 203 -9.77 -14.19 19.26
C GLN A 203 -11.13 -14.07 18.58
N ALA A 204 -12.06 -14.89 19.04
CA ALA A 204 -13.44 -14.83 18.57
C ALA A 204 -14.16 -13.57 19.08
N VAL A 205 -15.13 -13.10 18.30
CA VAL A 205 -16.03 -12.02 18.73
C VAL A 205 -17.04 -12.63 19.69
N GLU A 206 -17.11 -12.07 20.90
CA GLU A 206 -18.11 -12.43 21.91
C GLU A 206 -19.27 -11.40 21.87
N GLU A 207 -20.48 -11.90 21.87
CA GLU A 207 -21.66 -11.03 22.00
C GLU A 207 -21.75 -10.53 23.46
N ILE A 208 -21.99 -9.23 23.61
CA ILE A 208 -22.25 -8.62 24.91
C ILE A 208 -23.73 -8.82 25.19
N GLU A 209 -24.06 -9.61 26.21
CA GLU A 209 -25.42 -9.70 26.71
C GLU A 209 -25.79 -8.36 27.38
N ILE A 210 -26.62 -7.58 26.72
CA ILE A 210 -27.16 -6.36 27.26
C ILE A 210 -28.50 -6.70 27.95
N THR A 211 -28.49 -6.68 29.26
CA THR A 211 -29.76 -6.76 30.02
C THR A 211 -30.45 -5.40 29.93
N ILE A 212 -31.51 -5.32 29.15
CA ILE A 212 -32.37 -4.15 29.13
C ILE A 212 -33.30 -4.31 30.36
N GLU A 213 -33.10 -3.49 31.40
CA GLU A 213 -34.10 -3.35 32.44
C GLU A 213 -35.32 -2.75 31.75
N GLU A 214 -36.45 -3.50 31.74
CA GLU A 214 -37.72 -2.96 31.28
C GLU A 214 -38.08 -1.83 32.25
N GLU A 215 -38.00 -0.58 31.81
CA GLU A 215 -38.58 0.55 32.52
C GLU A 215 -40.07 0.26 32.68
N GLU A 216 -40.53 0.17 33.94
CA GLU A 216 -41.95 0.05 34.21
C GLU A 216 -42.65 1.21 33.50
N PRO A 217 -43.79 0.95 32.80
CA PRO A 217 -44.51 2.01 32.10
C PRO A 217 -44.87 3.10 33.09
N GLU A 218 -44.31 4.29 32.90
CA GLU A 218 -44.70 5.47 33.66
C GLU A 218 -46.22 5.61 33.58
N ASP A 219 -46.85 5.66 34.74
CA ASP A 219 -48.31 5.86 34.90
C ASP A 219 -48.71 7.18 34.23
N PRO A 220 -49.52 7.18 33.15
CA PRO A 220 -49.85 8.38 32.40
C PRO A 220 -50.70 9.38 33.14
N SER A 221 -50.95 9.18 34.48
CA SER A 221 -51.81 10.05 35.32
C SER A 221 -51.02 11.16 36.01
N LYS A 222 -49.73 11.39 35.75
CA LYS A 222 -48.93 12.39 36.50
C LYS A 222 -48.36 13.56 35.72
N GLU A 223 -48.67 13.75 34.46
CA GLU A 223 -48.23 14.94 33.73
C GLU A 223 -49.36 15.60 32.94
N GLU A 224 -50.35 16.20 33.67
CA GLU A 224 -51.05 17.35 33.13
C GLU A 224 -50.67 18.57 33.97
N GLU A 225 -49.44 19.05 33.87
CA GLU A 225 -49.14 20.46 34.15
C GLU A 225 -49.32 21.23 32.85
N GLU A 226 -50.46 21.94 32.76
CA GLU A 226 -50.76 22.90 31.69
C GLU A 226 -49.60 23.90 31.56
N ILE A 227 -48.80 23.75 30.46
CA ILE A 227 -47.86 24.81 30.05
C ILE A 227 -48.69 25.91 29.39
N GLU A 228 -49.05 26.90 30.17
CA GLU A 228 -49.67 28.15 29.71
C GLU A 228 -48.59 28.95 28.91
N ILE A 229 -48.53 28.74 27.59
CA ILE A 229 -47.67 29.54 26.69
C ILE A 229 -48.31 30.92 26.51
N LYS A 230 -47.71 31.92 27.13
CA LYS A 230 -48.14 33.32 26.92
C LYS A 230 -47.74 33.76 25.50
N PRO A 231 -48.60 34.49 24.78
CA PRO A 231 -48.36 34.90 23.38
C PRO A 231 -47.21 35.91 23.16
N GLU A 232 -46.52 36.31 24.22
CA GLU A 232 -45.49 37.36 24.17
C GLU A 232 -44.09 36.87 23.89
N ASP A 233 -43.85 35.53 23.82
CA ASP A 233 -42.51 34.97 23.60
C ASP A 233 -42.24 34.48 22.18
N LEU A 234 -43.07 34.84 21.19
CA LEU A 234 -42.82 34.54 19.77
C LEU A 234 -42.20 35.75 19.08
N GLU A 235 -40.88 35.89 19.22
CA GLU A 235 -40.10 36.74 18.30
C GLU A 235 -40.01 36.05 16.95
N VAL A 236 -40.73 36.58 15.96
CA VAL A 236 -40.62 36.17 14.55
C VAL A 236 -39.50 36.95 13.92
N GLU A 237 -38.34 36.34 13.74
CA GLU A 237 -37.31 36.90 12.87
C GLU A 237 -37.79 36.91 11.42
N GLU A 238 -37.99 38.13 10.86
CA GLU A 238 -38.26 38.34 9.44
C GLU A 238 -37.06 37.87 8.64
N ILE A 239 -37.22 36.81 7.84
CA ILE A 239 -36.26 36.41 6.84
C ILE A 239 -36.30 37.37 5.69
N ASP A 240 -35.23 38.18 5.54
CA ASP A 240 -35.00 39.09 4.45
C ASP A 240 -34.94 38.33 3.09
N SER A 241 -35.89 38.67 2.22
CA SER A 241 -36.10 38.10 0.89
C SER A 241 -35.29 38.79 -0.20
N SER A 242 -33.98 39.01 0.01
CA SER A 242 -33.12 39.63 -0.96
C SER A 242 -31.97 38.74 -1.46
N ILE A 243 -32.30 37.53 -1.97
CA ILE A 243 -31.39 36.83 -2.89
C ILE A 243 -32.21 36.30 -4.07
N LYS A 244 -32.46 37.20 -5.01
CA LYS A 244 -32.73 36.88 -6.40
C LYS A 244 -31.74 37.69 -7.22
N ASP A 245 -31.21 37.02 -8.22
CA ASP A 245 -30.35 37.49 -9.30
C ASP A 245 -28.83 37.43 -8.97
N ASP A 246 -28.25 36.27 -9.30
CA ASP A 246 -27.16 36.23 -10.28
C ASP A 246 -26.92 34.77 -10.71
N LEU A 247 -27.22 34.55 -11.98
CA LEU A 247 -26.93 33.39 -12.79
C LEU A 247 -25.45 33.41 -13.21
#